data_a4118062969ea864b70adb3f55f2f8df
#
_entry.id   a4118062969ea864b70adb3f55f2f8df
#
_cell.length_a   1.000
_cell.length_b   1.000
_cell.length_c   1.000
_cell.angle_alpha   90.00
_cell.angle_beta   90.00
_cell.angle_gamma   90.00
#
_symmetry.space_group_name_H-M   'P 1'
#
loop_
_entity.id
_entity.type
_entity.pdbx_description
1 polymer ?
#
loop_
_entity_poly.entity_id
_entity_poly.type
_entity_poly.pdbx_seq_one_letter_code
_entity_poly.pdbx_strand_id
1 'polypeptide(L)'
;MHVHVDDDIERAEGLPASAFFEREFLDRELATVFRKSWLVVPEQGDDPRPLDEQVAARGSRVPITVLGRPLFLQRGWDDDGLRAFPNTCTHQWYPLVLGASRGPTLVCGQHGRRFDCNGRFVSQQGFKDARDCDHLPALPVATWRRLTFVAFEAGVPELARVLAEVDASLAKMPVMPDRMSAEIREVAGNWKQHACNYLDHFHIGFVHRAPGGLADAIDLATYKTEVYEHSVLQWVYASEAASGFDPAWLPERFADPKGRRVFALWWFVFPNLALSFYPWGLSVNVYQPVPDRADATRFVWYQFALDRALHAERDRRWLSAQVDAEDVDALAQVSRGLRSGFAPRPRFAPQHEQAAHWFHRAVAREVFS
;
A
#
# COMPACT_ATOMS: atom_id res chain seq x y z
N MET A 1 -1.85 -11.86 25.04
CA MET A 1 -2.06 -13.04 24.16
C MET A 1 -0.82 -13.17 23.29
N HIS A 2 -0.23 -14.36 23.19
CA HIS A 2 0.89 -14.62 22.27
C HIS A 2 0.35 -15.46 21.12
N VAL A 3 0.51 -14.96 19.88
CA VAL A 3 0.09 -15.68 18.68
C VAL A 3 1.33 -16.02 17.87
N HIS A 4 1.55 -17.30 17.65
CA HIS A 4 2.60 -17.81 16.79
C HIS A 4 1.99 -18.46 15.55
N VAL A 5 2.59 -18.21 14.40
CA VAL A 5 2.31 -18.91 13.14
C VAL A 5 3.57 -19.70 12.76
N ASP A 6 3.47 -21.03 12.69
CA ASP A 6 4.61 -21.91 12.42
C ASP A 6 5.27 -21.58 11.07
N ASP A 7 6.58 -21.71 11.00
CA ASP A 7 7.34 -21.50 9.77
C ASP A 7 7.05 -22.56 8.71
N ASP A 8 6.68 -23.77 9.14
CA ASP A 8 6.28 -24.86 8.29
C ASP A 8 4.78 -24.77 7.99
N ILE A 9 4.43 -24.49 6.74
CA ILE A 9 3.05 -24.33 6.28
C ILE A 9 2.17 -25.56 6.54
N GLU A 10 2.76 -26.77 6.54
CA GLU A 10 2.05 -28.03 6.81
C GLU A 10 1.50 -28.10 8.24
N ARG A 11 2.17 -27.43 9.18
CA ARG A 11 1.79 -27.39 10.60
C ARG A 11 1.14 -26.07 11.00
N ALA A 12 1.26 -25.04 10.16
CA ALA A 12 0.86 -23.72 10.50
C ALA A 12 -0.66 -23.58 10.66
N GLU A 13 -1.04 -22.84 11.70
CA GLU A 13 -2.36 -22.27 11.84
C GLU A 13 -2.27 -20.75 11.67
N GLY A 14 -3.22 -20.16 10.95
CA GLY A 14 -3.27 -18.72 10.69
C GLY A 14 -3.56 -17.90 11.95
N LEU A 15 -3.70 -16.60 11.80
CA LEU A 15 -4.09 -15.70 12.87
C LEU A 15 -5.48 -16.10 13.42
N PRO A 16 -5.75 -15.90 14.72
CA PRO A 16 -7.07 -16.15 15.28
C PRO A 16 -8.10 -15.18 14.71
N ALA A 17 -9.36 -15.57 14.70
CA ALA A 17 -10.46 -14.72 14.23
C ALA A 17 -10.48 -13.34 14.90
N SER A 18 -10.19 -13.27 16.20
CA SER A 18 -10.10 -12.03 16.97
C SER A 18 -9.13 -10.99 16.38
N ALA A 19 -8.06 -11.43 15.71
CA ALA A 19 -7.11 -10.55 15.04
C ALA A 19 -7.76 -9.70 13.93
N PHE A 20 -8.93 -10.10 13.44
CA PHE A 20 -9.61 -9.42 12.34
C PHE A 20 -10.74 -8.48 12.74
N PHE A 21 -11.09 -8.41 14.03
CA PHE A 21 -12.18 -7.54 14.48
C PHE A 21 -11.99 -6.96 15.89
N GLU A 22 -11.03 -7.45 16.69
CA GLU A 22 -10.79 -6.90 18.01
C GLU A 22 -9.94 -5.65 17.97
N ARG A 23 -10.34 -4.63 18.73
CA ARG A 23 -9.67 -3.35 18.83
C ARG A 23 -8.22 -3.47 19.34
N GLU A 24 -7.98 -4.35 20.30
CA GLU A 24 -6.66 -4.55 20.89
C GLU A 24 -5.63 -4.99 19.85
N PHE A 25 -6.01 -5.86 18.89
CA PHE A 25 -5.13 -6.26 17.80
C PHE A 25 -4.81 -5.08 16.88
N LEU A 26 -5.83 -4.31 16.50
CA LEU A 26 -5.63 -3.12 15.66
C LEU A 26 -4.68 -2.12 16.33
N ASP A 27 -4.86 -1.85 17.63
CA ASP A 27 -4.01 -0.91 18.37
C ASP A 27 -2.55 -1.38 18.38
N ARG A 28 -2.31 -2.70 18.54
CA ARG A 28 -0.96 -3.29 18.44
C ARG A 28 -0.40 -3.16 17.03
N GLU A 29 -1.17 -3.48 16.01
CA GLU A 29 -0.75 -3.34 14.60
C GLU A 29 -0.35 -1.90 14.26
N LEU A 30 -1.13 -0.92 14.72
CA LEU A 30 -0.82 0.49 14.54
C LEU A 30 0.46 0.91 15.29
N ALA A 31 0.74 0.29 16.44
CA ALA A 31 1.92 0.59 17.26
C ALA A 31 3.20 -0.14 16.79
N THR A 32 3.07 -1.23 16.05
CA THR A 32 4.20 -2.06 15.61
C THR A 32 4.30 -2.12 14.10
N VAL A 33 3.41 -2.84 13.41
CA VAL A 33 3.43 -3.08 11.96
C VAL A 33 3.51 -1.75 11.19
N PHE A 34 2.51 -0.89 11.41
CA PHE A 34 2.39 0.35 10.63
C PHE A 34 3.38 1.43 11.07
N ARG A 35 3.82 1.40 12.31
CA ARG A 35 4.79 2.36 12.80
C ARG A 35 6.18 2.15 12.22
N LYS A 36 6.56 0.90 11.95
CA LYS A 36 7.87 0.47 11.46
C LYS A 36 7.91 0.15 9.97
N SER A 37 6.89 0.56 9.22
CA SER A 37 6.79 0.26 7.79
C SER A 37 6.70 1.51 6.93
N TRP A 38 7.08 1.39 5.67
CA TRP A 38 6.78 2.38 4.64
C TRP A 38 5.29 2.34 4.29
N LEU A 39 4.67 3.49 4.35
CA LEU A 39 3.24 3.67 4.09
C LEU A 39 3.03 4.59 2.90
N VAL A 40 2.24 4.16 1.93
CA VAL A 40 1.81 5.04 0.84
C VAL A 40 0.97 6.18 1.42
N VAL A 41 1.34 7.40 1.08
CA VAL A 41 0.56 8.60 1.42
C VAL A 41 -0.61 8.69 0.44
N PRO A 42 -1.85 8.53 0.90
CA PRO A 42 -3.00 8.70 0.02
C PRO A 42 -3.19 10.17 -0.31
N GLU A 43 -3.75 10.43 -1.47
CA GLU A 43 -4.16 11.78 -1.84
C GLU A 43 -5.28 12.28 -0.95
N GLN A 44 -5.30 13.57 -0.70
CA GLN A 44 -6.23 14.20 0.22
C GLN A 44 -6.62 15.59 -0.26
N GLY A 45 -7.81 16.02 0.17
CA GLY A 45 -8.34 17.32 -0.21
C GLY A 45 -8.93 17.37 -1.62
N ASP A 46 -9.28 18.56 -2.07
CA ASP A 46 -9.98 18.77 -3.34
C ASP A 46 -9.04 19.04 -4.54
N ASP A 47 -7.71 18.98 -4.33
CA ASP A 47 -6.75 19.18 -5.42
C ASP A 47 -6.70 17.90 -6.29
N PRO A 48 -7.12 17.96 -7.57
CA PRO A 48 -7.15 16.80 -8.44
C PRO A 48 -5.77 16.33 -8.90
N ARG A 49 -4.72 17.12 -8.66
CA ARG A 49 -3.35 16.77 -9.06
C ARG A 49 -2.79 15.66 -8.18
N PRO A 50 -1.99 14.76 -8.74
CA PRO A 50 -1.21 13.82 -7.96
C PRO A 50 -0.36 14.51 -6.89
N LEU A 51 -0.15 13.83 -5.76
CA LEU A 51 0.54 14.42 -4.61
C LEU A 51 1.99 14.85 -4.94
N ASP A 52 2.68 14.10 -5.80
CA ASP A 52 4.02 14.44 -6.28
C ASP A 52 4.05 15.76 -7.07
N GLU A 53 2.99 16.07 -7.79
CA GLU A 53 2.84 17.35 -8.49
C GLU A 53 2.48 18.50 -7.55
N GLN A 54 1.66 18.25 -6.53
CA GLN A 54 1.30 19.26 -5.52
C GLN A 54 2.54 19.76 -4.75
N VAL A 55 3.53 18.87 -4.53
CA VAL A 55 4.78 19.19 -3.85
C VAL A 55 5.97 19.34 -4.79
N ALA A 56 5.77 19.54 -6.09
CA ALA A 56 6.86 19.61 -7.06
C ALA A 56 7.67 20.92 -6.95
N ALA A 57 7.01 22.06 -6.70
CA ALA A 57 7.68 23.34 -6.67
C ALA A 57 8.44 23.56 -5.36
N ARG A 58 9.62 24.20 -5.43
CA ARG A 58 10.43 24.59 -4.26
C ARG A 58 9.61 25.34 -3.24
N GLY A 59 9.71 24.95 -1.98
CA GLY A 59 8.99 25.55 -0.87
C GLY A 59 7.51 25.20 -0.80
N SER A 60 6.99 24.35 -1.71
CA SER A 60 5.61 23.84 -1.61
C SER A 60 5.43 22.99 -0.38
N ARG A 61 4.26 23.09 0.23
CA ARG A 61 3.85 22.28 1.37
C ARG A 61 2.38 21.93 1.28
N VAL A 62 2.06 20.71 1.69
CA VAL A 62 0.69 20.16 1.63
C VAL A 62 0.42 19.40 2.92
N PRO A 63 -0.69 19.67 3.62
CA PRO A 63 -1.11 18.86 4.76
C PRO A 63 -1.56 17.49 4.27
N ILE A 64 -1.20 16.48 5.02
CA ILE A 64 -1.61 15.09 4.75
C ILE A 64 -2.01 14.42 6.07
N THR A 65 -2.79 13.35 5.97
CA THR A 65 -3.13 12.48 7.10
C THR A 65 -2.82 11.03 6.72
N VAL A 66 -2.00 10.37 7.51
CA VAL A 66 -1.68 8.96 7.32
C VAL A 66 -2.06 8.18 8.58
N LEU A 67 -2.95 7.22 8.46
CA LEU A 67 -3.49 6.44 9.58
C LEU A 67 -3.97 7.34 10.76
N GLY A 68 -4.74 8.39 10.43
CA GLY A 68 -5.27 9.34 11.42
C GLY A 68 -4.25 10.33 11.99
N ARG A 69 -2.98 10.25 11.61
CA ARG A 69 -1.92 11.15 12.08
C ARG A 69 -1.74 12.33 11.14
N PRO A 70 -1.91 13.57 11.61
CA PRO A 70 -1.70 14.75 10.81
C PRO A 70 -0.21 14.98 10.56
N LEU A 71 0.19 15.03 9.30
CA LEU A 71 1.53 15.32 8.82
C LEU A 71 1.47 16.43 7.77
N PHE A 72 2.62 16.87 7.29
CA PHE A 72 2.71 17.63 6.05
C PHE A 72 3.96 17.25 5.26
N LEU A 73 3.86 17.33 3.95
CA LEU A 73 5.00 17.26 3.05
C LEU A 73 5.52 18.65 2.75
N GLN A 74 6.84 18.76 2.67
CA GLN A 74 7.54 20.01 2.40
C GLN A 74 8.61 19.79 1.34
N ARG A 75 8.55 20.52 0.22
CA ARG A 75 9.68 20.60 -0.73
C ARG A 75 10.72 21.57 -0.19
N GLY A 76 11.97 21.22 -0.25
CA GLY A 76 13.08 22.11 0.11
C GLY A 76 13.05 23.42 -0.68
N TRP A 77 13.64 24.47 -0.14
CA TRP A 77 13.77 25.74 -0.84
C TRP A 77 15.07 25.79 -1.64
N ASP A 78 16.18 25.29 -1.06
CA ASP A 78 17.51 25.39 -1.62
C ASP A 78 17.98 24.11 -2.32
N ASP A 79 17.47 22.94 -1.92
CA ASP A 79 17.98 21.63 -2.32
C ASP A 79 16.97 20.71 -3.04
N ASP A 80 15.75 21.15 -3.29
CA ASP A 80 14.67 20.36 -3.89
C ASP A 80 14.31 19.05 -3.13
N GLY A 81 14.87 18.80 -1.95
CA GLY A 81 14.60 17.59 -1.17
C GLY A 81 13.15 17.55 -0.68
N LEU A 82 12.48 16.41 -0.80
CA LEU A 82 11.18 16.18 -0.17
C LEU A 82 11.38 15.82 1.29
N ARG A 83 10.56 16.40 2.18
CA ARG A 83 10.57 16.18 3.62
C ARG A 83 9.17 15.95 4.12
N ALA A 84 9.06 15.18 5.21
CA ALA A 84 7.82 14.98 5.93
C ALA A 84 7.99 15.35 7.40
N PHE A 85 6.98 15.98 7.97
CA PHE A 85 6.97 16.38 9.38
C PHE A 85 5.59 16.13 9.99
N PRO A 86 5.49 15.87 11.30
CA PRO A 86 4.23 16.00 12.03
C PRO A 86 3.64 17.40 11.84
N ASN A 87 2.36 17.48 11.54
CA ASN A 87 1.67 18.76 11.37
C ASN A 87 1.29 19.37 12.73
N THR A 88 2.31 19.64 13.54
CA THR A 88 2.15 20.03 14.94
C THR A 88 3.29 20.98 15.33
N CYS A 89 2.93 22.17 15.79
CA CYS A 89 3.90 23.15 16.27
C CYS A 89 4.58 22.65 17.57
N THR A 90 5.90 22.74 17.62
CA THR A 90 6.71 22.34 18.78
C THR A 90 6.54 23.25 20.01
N HIS A 91 5.80 24.36 19.88
CA HIS A 91 5.47 25.22 21.02
C HIS A 91 4.23 24.75 21.80
N GLN A 92 3.06 24.75 21.15
CA GLN A 92 1.76 24.41 21.77
C GLN A 92 0.84 23.63 20.81
N TRP A 93 1.38 22.72 20.02
CA TRP A 93 0.70 21.70 19.20
C TRP A 93 -0.27 22.25 18.13
N TYR A 94 -0.27 23.57 17.85
CA TYR A 94 -1.09 24.15 16.79
C TYR A 94 -0.72 23.54 15.42
N PRO A 95 -1.68 23.17 14.56
CA PRO A 95 -1.40 22.68 13.21
C PRO A 95 -0.67 23.74 12.38
N LEU A 96 0.45 23.37 11.77
CA LEU A 96 1.31 24.31 11.06
C LEU A 96 0.84 24.60 9.63
N VAL A 97 0.34 23.57 8.95
CA VAL A 97 -0.09 23.64 7.55
C VAL A 97 -1.57 23.26 7.49
N LEU A 98 -2.42 24.28 7.30
CA LEU A 98 -3.88 24.11 7.23
C LEU A 98 -4.40 23.89 5.80
N GLY A 99 -3.58 24.21 4.80
CA GLY A 99 -3.87 24.05 3.39
C GLY A 99 -2.59 24.14 2.58
N ALA A 100 -2.66 23.80 1.29
CA ALA A 100 -1.53 23.92 0.38
C ALA A 100 -0.98 25.35 0.40
N SER A 101 0.33 25.46 0.52
CA SER A 101 1.01 26.77 0.58
C SER A 101 2.44 26.66 0.06
N ARG A 102 3.11 27.83 -0.11
CA ARG A 102 4.47 27.89 -0.64
C ARG A 102 5.25 29.02 0.01
N GLY A 103 6.51 28.79 0.29
CA GLY A 103 7.42 29.84 0.79
C GLY A 103 8.68 29.26 1.45
N PRO A 104 9.69 30.10 1.66
CA PRO A 104 10.96 29.66 2.27
C PRO A 104 10.85 29.41 3.78
N THR A 105 9.80 29.95 4.40
CA THR A 105 9.59 29.89 5.86
C THR A 105 8.18 29.44 6.17
N LEU A 106 8.01 28.57 7.16
CA LEU A 106 6.74 28.18 7.74
C LEU A 106 6.52 28.97 9.03
N VAL A 107 5.36 29.58 9.18
CA VAL A 107 4.99 30.40 10.35
C VAL A 107 3.77 29.81 11.04
N CYS A 108 3.92 29.45 12.32
CA CYS A 108 2.80 29.01 13.14
C CYS A 108 1.75 30.13 13.33
N GLY A 109 0.51 29.83 12.99
CA GLY A 109 -0.59 30.81 13.07
C GLY A 109 -0.96 31.25 14.48
N GLN A 110 -0.54 30.50 15.52
CA GLN A 110 -0.94 30.80 16.91
C GLN A 110 -0.01 31.83 17.58
N HIS A 111 1.32 31.61 17.53
CA HIS A 111 2.27 32.47 18.23
C HIS A 111 3.47 32.90 17.36
N GLY A 112 3.36 32.80 16.05
CA GLY A 112 4.37 33.27 15.11
C GLY A 112 5.70 32.52 15.14
N ARG A 113 5.77 31.29 15.76
CA ARG A 113 6.97 30.47 15.68
C ARG A 113 7.31 30.18 14.23
N ARG A 114 8.57 30.35 13.87
CA ARG A 114 9.06 30.23 12.50
C ARG A 114 9.98 29.02 12.35
N PHE A 115 9.82 28.32 11.23
CA PHE A 115 10.67 27.21 10.81
C PHE A 115 11.14 27.43 9.37
N ASP A 116 12.36 26.99 9.05
CA ASP A 116 12.82 26.89 7.67
C ASP A 116 12.22 25.65 6.97
N CYS A 117 12.54 25.47 5.68
CA CYS A 117 12.07 24.31 4.91
C CYS A 117 12.70 22.97 5.35
N ASN A 118 13.70 22.99 6.23
CA ASN A 118 14.30 21.80 6.84
C ASN A 118 13.69 21.46 8.21
N GLY A 119 12.65 22.22 8.64
CA GLY A 119 12.02 22.07 9.94
C GLY A 119 12.83 22.66 11.10
N ARG A 120 13.92 23.39 10.83
CA ARG A 120 14.71 24.02 11.88
C ARG A 120 13.97 25.24 12.42
N PHE A 121 13.97 25.39 13.74
CA PHE A 121 13.50 26.59 14.39
C PHE A 121 14.34 27.80 13.94
N VAL A 122 13.67 28.87 13.53
CA VAL A 122 14.30 30.11 13.09
C VAL A 122 14.16 31.19 14.15
N SER A 123 12.93 31.44 14.62
CA SER A 123 12.66 32.49 15.63
C SER A 123 11.25 32.36 16.22
N GLN A 124 11.11 32.88 17.42
CA GLN A 124 9.83 33.20 18.07
C GLN A 124 10.04 34.28 19.11
N GLN A 125 9.10 35.21 19.22
CA GLN A 125 9.15 36.23 20.28
C GLN A 125 9.21 35.57 21.67
N GLY A 126 10.11 36.02 22.52
CA GLY A 126 10.31 35.51 23.88
C GLY A 126 11.29 34.32 23.95
N PHE A 127 11.78 33.79 22.83
CA PHE A 127 12.79 32.72 22.76
C PHE A 127 14.08 33.31 22.23
N LYS A 128 15.18 33.16 23.00
CA LYS A 128 16.49 33.70 22.61
C LYS A 128 17.35 32.71 21.87
N ASP A 129 17.39 31.45 22.35
CA ASP A 129 18.23 30.39 21.82
C ASP A 129 17.38 29.19 21.40
N ALA A 130 17.75 28.55 20.28
CA ALA A 130 17.11 27.32 19.82
C ALA A 130 17.62 26.13 20.65
N ARG A 131 16.71 25.19 20.94
CA ARG A 131 17.01 23.89 21.54
C ARG A 131 16.58 22.78 20.57
N ASP A 132 17.09 21.57 20.74
CA ASP A 132 16.72 20.44 19.88
C ASP A 132 15.20 20.20 19.82
N CYS A 133 14.50 20.38 20.94
CA CYS A 133 13.04 20.24 21.02
C CYS A 133 12.26 21.34 20.29
N ASP A 134 12.89 22.42 19.86
CA ASP A 134 12.25 23.49 19.11
C ASP A 134 12.14 23.15 17.61
N HIS A 135 12.97 22.22 17.12
CA HIS A 135 12.94 21.79 15.73
C HIS A 135 11.80 20.81 15.47
N LEU A 136 11.28 20.80 14.23
CA LEU A 136 10.32 19.81 13.80
C LEU A 136 11.04 18.46 13.62
N PRO A 137 10.54 17.37 14.21
CA PRO A 137 11.12 16.06 13.98
C PRO A 137 10.84 15.62 12.53
N ALA A 138 11.91 15.38 11.76
CA ALA A 138 11.78 14.87 10.40
C ALA A 138 11.37 13.39 10.42
N LEU A 139 10.43 13.04 9.55
CA LEU A 139 10.03 11.65 9.30
C LEU A 139 10.69 11.15 8.00
N PRO A 140 11.03 9.85 7.91
CA PRO A 140 11.47 9.26 6.67
C PRO A 140 10.40 9.46 5.58
N VAL A 141 10.83 9.95 4.42
CA VAL A 141 9.98 10.13 3.25
C VAL A 141 10.76 9.74 2.01
N ALA A 142 10.11 9.05 1.09
CA ALA A 142 10.69 8.64 -0.18
C ALA A 142 9.62 8.62 -1.26
N THR A 143 10.06 8.63 -2.51
CA THR A 143 9.18 8.48 -3.67
C THR A 143 9.60 7.27 -4.48
N TRP A 144 8.63 6.53 -4.98
CA TRP A 144 8.85 5.47 -5.92
C TRP A 144 7.83 5.63 -7.05
N ARG A 145 8.34 5.84 -8.25
CA ARG A 145 7.52 6.18 -9.42
C ARG A 145 6.63 7.40 -9.10
N ARG A 146 5.31 7.26 -9.09
CA ARG A 146 4.36 8.34 -8.79
C ARG A 146 3.80 8.27 -7.35
N LEU A 147 4.29 7.34 -6.54
CA LEU A 147 3.84 7.15 -5.17
C LEU A 147 4.79 7.81 -4.18
N THR A 148 4.22 8.50 -3.20
CA THR A 148 4.96 9.06 -2.06
C THR A 148 4.76 8.16 -0.85
N PHE A 149 5.84 7.87 -0.14
CA PHE A 149 5.86 7.03 1.05
C PHE A 149 6.38 7.81 2.24
N VAL A 150 5.84 7.52 3.41
CA VAL A 150 6.37 7.98 4.70
C VAL A 150 6.50 6.81 5.66
N ALA A 151 7.40 6.93 6.64
CA ALA A 151 7.44 6.04 7.80
C ALA A 151 7.38 6.89 9.08
N PHE A 152 6.86 6.31 10.17
CA PHE A 152 6.69 7.04 11.43
C PHE A 152 7.90 6.95 12.36
N GLU A 153 8.86 6.07 12.06
CA GLU A 153 10.08 5.91 12.82
C GLU A 153 11.31 5.95 11.90
N ALA A 154 12.40 6.46 12.44
CA ALA A 154 13.70 6.28 11.82
C ALA A 154 14.17 4.81 11.95
N GLY A 155 15.07 4.39 11.05
CA GLY A 155 15.61 3.02 11.10
C GLY A 155 14.82 1.98 10.32
N VAL A 156 13.73 2.35 9.63
CA VAL A 156 13.12 1.48 8.61
C VAL A 156 14.14 1.22 7.49
N PRO A 157 14.15 0.02 6.87
CA PRO A 157 14.99 -0.24 5.69
C PRO A 157 14.75 0.82 4.61
N GLU A 158 15.76 1.15 3.83
CA GLU A 158 15.57 2.06 2.70
C GLU A 158 14.46 1.54 1.75
N LEU A 159 13.58 2.43 1.26
CA LEU A 159 12.47 2.05 0.39
C LEU A 159 12.95 1.29 -0.86
N ALA A 160 14.09 1.68 -1.42
CA ALA A 160 14.71 1.01 -2.56
C ALA A 160 15.04 -0.47 -2.26
N ARG A 161 15.45 -0.80 -1.03
CA ARG A 161 15.66 -2.19 -0.59
C ARG A 161 14.33 -2.94 -0.48
N VAL A 162 13.32 -2.31 0.09
CA VAL A 162 11.98 -2.92 0.25
C VAL A 162 11.34 -3.25 -1.10
N LEU A 163 11.58 -2.41 -2.12
CA LEU A 163 11.03 -2.55 -3.48
C LEU A 163 12.00 -3.19 -4.48
N ALA A 164 13.16 -3.68 -4.05
CA ALA A 164 14.21 -4.17 -4.95
C ALA A 164 13.73 -5.27 -5.90
N GLU A 165 12.96 -6.25 -5.40
CA GLU A 165 12.45 -7.36 -6.20
C GLU A 165 11.34 -6.91 -7.17
N VAL A 166 10.53 -5.94 -6.74
CA VAL A 166 9.54 -5.30 -7.62
C VAL A 166 10.26 -4.63 -8.78
N ASP A 167 11.25 -3.77 -8.50
CA ASP A 167 12.01 -3.06 -9.53
C ASP A 167 12.79 -4.00 -10.44
N ALA A 168 13.36 -5.08 -9.90
CA ALA A 168 14.04 -6.10 -10.70
C ALA A 168 13.09 -6.76 -11.72
N SER A 169 11.84 -7.02 -11.33
CA SER A 169 10.84 -7.59 -12.24
C SER A 169 10.37 -6.61 -13.33
N LEU A 170 10.50 -5.31 -13.08
CA LEU A 170 10.03 -4.22 -13.94
C LEU A 170 11.16 -3.53 -14.72
N ALA A 171 12.39 -4.03 -14.64
CA ALA A 171 13.58 -3.34 -15.19
C ALA A 171 13.51 -3.06 -16.70
N LYS A 172 12.75 -3.84 -17.45
CA LYS A 172 12.56 -3.69 -18.89
C LYS A 172 11.19 -3.09 -19.27
N MET A 173 10.32 -2.87 -18.29
CA MET A 173 9.00 -2.32 -18.56
C MET A 173 9.09 -0.83 -18.92
N PRO A 174 8.25 -0.34 -19.84
CA PRO A 174 8.14 1.09 -20.12
C PRO A 174 7.83 1.87 -18.84
N VAL A 175 8.31 3.11 -18.79
CA VAL A 175 7.95 4.03 -17.71
C VAL A 175 6.44 4.20 -17.70
N MET A 176 5.84 4.06 -16.53
CA MET A 176 4.40 4.26 -16.41
C MET A 176 4.04 5.70 -16.69
N PRO A 177 3.11 5.91 -17.61
CA PRO A 177 2.59 7.22 -17.89
C PRO A 177 1.70 7.72 -16.76
N ASP A 178 0.93 8.74 -17.06
CA ASP A 178 0.08 9.43 -16.11
C ASP A 178 -0.97 8.54 -15.45
N ARG A 179 -1.26 8.84 -14.20
CA ARG A 179 -2.37 8.26 -13.48
C ARG A 179 -3.67 8.55 -14.22
N MET A 180 -4.48 7.50 -14.42
CA MET A 180 -5.78 7.62 -15.07
C MET A 180 -6.91 7.92 -14.08
N SER A 181 -6.85 7.28 -12.90
CA SER A 181 -7.87 7.46 -11.86
C SER A 181 -7.28 7.30 -10.47
N ALA A 182 -7.97 7.91 -9.51
CA ALA A 182 -7.77 7.72 -8.09
C ALA A 182 -9.14 7.56 -7.42
N GLU A 183 -9.26 6.57 -6.58
CA GLU A 183 -10.44 6.37 -5.74
C GLU A 183 -9.99 6.08 -4.31
N ILE A 184 -10.62 6.73 -3.36
CA ILE A 184 -10.40 6.49 -1.94
C ILE A 184 -11.77 6.31 -1.31
N ARG A 185 -12.01 5.11 -0.78
CA ARG A 185 -13.28 4.77 -0.15
C ARG A 185 -13.05 3.97 1.12
N GLU A 186 -14.01 3.98 2.00
CA GLU A 186 -14.06 3.08 3.12
C GLU A 186 -14.87 1.84 2.75
N VAL A 187 -14.32 0.67 3.03
CA VAL A 187 -14.95 -0.62 2.79
C VAL A 187 -15.04 -1.42 4.08
N ALA A 188 -16.04 -2.27 4.17
CA ALA A 188 -16.19 -3.19 5.30
C ALA A 188 -15.09 -4.26 5.28
N GLY A 189 -14.77 -4.78 6.45
CA GLY A 189 -13.74 -5.79 6.65
C GLY A 189 -12.42 -5.20 7.13
N ASN A 190 -11.67 -6.01 7.87
CA ASN A 190 -10.35 -5.65 8.36
C ASN A 190 -9.34 -5.57 7.21
N TRP A 191 -8.36 -4.69 7.30
CA TRP A 191 -7.32 -4.53 6.29
C TRP A 191 -6.60 -5.84 5.92
N LYS A 192 -6.44 -6.75 6.90
CA LYS A 192 -5.84 -8.07 6.66
C LYS A 192 -6.74 -9.00 5.84
N GLN A 193 -8.06 -8.86 5.92
CA GLN A 193 -8.97 -9.65 5.10
C GLN A 193 -8.78 -9.31 3.62
N HIS A 194 -8.68 -8.01 3.29
CA HIS A 194 -8.42 -7.56 1.93
C HIS A 194 -7.02 -7.97 1.46
N ALA A 195 -6.00 -7.89 2.34
CA ALA A 195 -4.66 -8.36 2.04
C ALA A 195 -4.64 -9.89 1.79
N CYS A 196 -5.30 -10.68 2.64
CA CYS A 196 -5.40 -12.13 2.48
C CYS A 196 -6.14 -12.51 1.18
N ASN A 197 -7.23 -11.81 0.85
CA ASN A 197 -7.95 -12.04 -0.40
C ASN A 197 -7.05 -11.79 -1.63
N TYR A 198 -6.28 -10.71 -1.63
CA TYR A 198 -5.30 -10.45 -2.70
C TYR A 198 -4.19 -11.50 -2.78
N LEU A 199 -3.79 -12.08 -1.67
CA LEU A 199 -2.74 -13.09 -1.57
C LEU A 199 -3.23 -14.53 -1.79
N ASP A 200 -4.53 -14.71 -1.90
CA ASP A 200 -5.16 -16.01 -2.14
C ASP A 200 -5.58 -16.15 -3.60
N HIS A 201 -4.78 -16.88 -4.39
CA HIS A 201 -5.20 -17.21 -5.76
C HIS A 201 -6.19 -18.37 -5.82
N PHE A 202 -6.31 -19.14 -4.75
CA PHE A 202 -7.12 -20.35 -4.74
C PHE A 202 -8.61 -20.05 -4.93
N HIS A 203 -9.09 -18.88 -4.45
CA HIS A 203 -10.49 -18.48 -4.64
C HIS A 203 -10.83 -18.08 -6.09
N ILE A 204 -9.85 -17.74 -6.95
CA ILE A 204 -10.13 -17.23 -8.32
C ILE A 204 -11.02 -18.19 -9.09
N GLY A 205 -10.73 -19.49 -9.04
CA GLY A 205 -11.51 -20.54 -9.71
C GLY A 205 -12.92 -20.75 -9.15
N PHE A 206 -13.28 -20.13 -8.03
CA PHE A 206 -14.57 -20.27 -7.37
C PHE A 206 -15.38 -18.97 -7.34
N VAL A 207 -14.75 -17.84 -7.10
CA VAL A 207 -15.37 -16.54 -6.96
C VAL A 207 -15.49 -15.83 -8.32
N HIS A 208 -14.43 -15.82 -9.12
CA HIS A 208 -14.36 -15.07 -10.39
C HIS A 208 -14.71 -15.93 -11.62
N ARG A 209 -15.83 -16.65 -11.56
CA ARG A 209 -16.27 -17.57 -12.61
C ARG A 209 -17.22 -16.96 -13.64
N ALA A 210 -17.45 -15.68 -13.62
CA ALA A 210 -18.28 -15.04 -14.63
C ALA A 210 -17.69 -15.30 -16.03
N PRO A 211 -18.51 -15.63 -17.03
CA PRO A 211 -18.03 -15.86 -18.39
C PRO A 211 -17.25 -14.66 -18.93
N GLY A 212 -16.03 -14.90 -19.42
CA GLY A 212 -15.10 -13.84 -19.85
C GLY A 212 -14.40 -13.10 -18.71
N GLY A 213 -14.57 -13.54 -17.45
CA GLY A 213 -13.94 -12.97 -16.26
C GLY A 213 -12.49 -13.40 -16.06
N LEU A 214 -11.96 -13.13 -14.86
CA LEU A 214 -10.56 -13.37 -14.53
C LEU A 214 -10.18 -14.85 -14.66
N ALA A 215 -11.03 -15.78 -14.21
CA ALA A 215 -10.74 -17.20 -14.29
C ALA A 215 -10.58 -17.73 -15.73
N ASP A 216 -11.31 -17.16 -16.69
CA ASP A 216 -11.20 -17.53 -18.10
C ASP A 216 -9.97 -16.92 -18.79
N ALA A 217 -9.43 -15.85 -18.22
CA ALA A 217 -8.31 -15.11 -18.79
C ALA A 217 -6.94 -15.70 -18.48
N ILE A 218 -6.85 -16.56 -17.46
CA ILE A 218 -5.59 -17.08 -16.95
C ILE A 218 -5.53 -18.62 -17.01
N ASP A 219 -4.32 -19.14 -17.20
CA ASP A 219 -4.05 -20.57 -17.06
C ASP A 219 -3.69 -20.88 -15.60
N LEU A 220 -4.72 -21.11 -14.77
CA LEU A 220 -4.56 -21.36 -13.32
C LEU A 220 -3.56 -22.47 -12.99
N ALA A 221 -3.38 -23.46 -13.88
CA ALA A 221 -2.41 -24.55 -13.68
C ALA A 221 -0.95 -24.05 -13.71
N THR A 222 -0.74 -22.83 -14.20
CA THR A 222 0.58 -22.21 -14.32
C THR A 222 0.86 -21.15 -13.26
N TYR A 223 -0.05 -20.97 -12.31
CA TYR A 223 0.09 -19.98 -11.27
C TYR A 223 1.33 -20.25 -10.42
N LYS A 224 2.09 -19.21 -10.12
CA LYS A 224 3.31 -19.28 -9.32
C LYS A 224 3.32 -18.23 -8.24
N THR A 225 3.85 -18.61 -7.08
CA THR A 225 4.06 -17.72 -5.93
C THR A 225 5.54 -17.74 -5.56
N GLU A 226 6.12 -16.57 -5.42
CA GLU A 226 7.51 -16.35 -5.00
C GLU A 226 7.50 -15.44 -3.77
N VAL A 227 8.09 -15.92 -2.68
CA VAL A 227 8.12 -15.22 -1.39
C VAL A 227 9.49 -14.60 -1.17
N TYR A 228 9.53 -13.32 -0.83
CA TYR A 228 10.73 -12.54 -0.53
C TYR A 228 10.68 -11.97 0.90
N GLU A 229 11.75 -11.28 1.31
CA GLU A 229 11.84 -10.72 2.67
C GLU A 229 10.72 -9.73 2.97
N HIS A 230 10.42 -8.81 2.03
CA HIS A 230 9.46 -7.72 2.22
C HIS A 230 8.23 -7.81 1.32
N SER A 231 8.17 -8.79 0.44
CA SER A 231 7.15 -8.87 -0.59
C SER A 231 6.85 -10.28 -1.05
N VAL A 232 5.74 -10.43 -1.75
CA VAL A 232 5.37 -11.66 -2.45
C VAL A 232 5.03 -11.29 -3.89
N LEU A 233 5.53 -12.07 -4.83
CA LEU A 233 5.10 -12.05 -6.22
C LEU A 233 4.21 -13.26 -6.49
N GLN A 234 3.05 -13.01 -7.05
CA GLN A 234 2.19 -14.00 -7.66
C GLN A 234 2.09 -13.68 -9.16
N TRP A 235 2.19 -14.69 -10.01
CA TRP A 235 2.11 -14.48 -11.44
C TRP A 235 1.61 -15.72 -12.19
N VAL A 236 1.11 -15.52 -13.40
CA VAL A 236 0.44 -16.56 -14.18
C VAL A 236 0.54 -16.27 -15.67
N TYR A 237 0.53 -17.30 -16.50
CA TYR A 237 0.37 -17.13 -17.94
C TYR A 237 -1.09 -16.87 -18.34
N ALA A 238 -1.26 -16.11 -19.41
CA ALA A 238 -2.55 -15.92 -20.05
C ALA A 238 -3.10 -17.23 -20.61
N SER A 239 -4.43 -17.37 -20.58
CA SER A 239 -5.12 -18.40 -21.37
C SER A 239 -4.99 -18.07 -22.87
N GLU A 240 -5.37 -19.04 -23.73
CA GLU A 240 -5.35 -18.81 -25.19
C GLU A 240 -6.28 -17.69 -25.66
N ALA A 241 -7.29 -17.37 -24.86
CA ALA A 241 -8.28 -16.32 -25.16
C ALA A 241 -7.85 -14.91 -24.71
N ALA A 242 -6.75 -14.78 -23.96
CA ALA A 242 -6.32 -13.52 -23.36
C ALA A 242 -4.97 -13.03 -23.86
N SER A 243 -4.79 -11.72 -23.84
CA SER A 243 -3.50 -11.07 -24.14
C SER A 243 -2.61 -11.06 -22.91
N GLY A 244 -1.31 -11.31 -23.11
CA GLY A 244 -0.29 -11.20 -22.07
C GLY A 244 0.74 -10.11 -22.40
N PHE A 245 1.68 -9.93 -21.48
CA PHE A 245 2.80 -9.00 -21.66
C PHE A 245 3.60 -9.25 -22.94
N ASP A 246 4.15 -8.19 -23.52
CA ASP A 246 5.23 -8.34 -24.47
C ASP A 246 6.43 -8.99 -23.75
N PRO A 247 6.94 -10.13 -24.24
CA PRO A 247 8.07 -10.82 -23.60
C PRO A 247 9.32 -9.93 -23.47
N ALA A 248 9.48 -8.92 -24.31
CA ALA A 248 10.59 -7.98 -24.25
C ALA A 248 10.56 -7.07 -23.01
N TRP A 249 9.40 -6.92 -22.38
CA TRP A 249 9.23 -6.10 -21.17
C TRP A 249 9.57 -6.82 -19.89
N LEU A 250 9.67 -8.14 -19.94
CA LEU A 250 9.90 -8.96 -18.74
C LEU A 250 11.30 -9.59 -18.75
N PRO A 251 11.89 -9.83 -17.56
CA PRO A 251 13.07 -10.65 -17.42
C PRO A 251 12.91 -12.06 -18.00
N GLU A 252 13.99 -12.66 -18.45
CA GLU A 252 14.01 -13.99 -19.10
C GLU A 252 13.39 -15.10 -18.22
N ARG A 253 13.45 -14.96 -16.89
CA ARG A 253 12.85 -15.94 -15.95
C ARG A 253 11.33 -16.11 -16.11
N PHE A 254 10.66 -15.18 -16.77
CA PHE A 254 9.24 -15.27 -17.11
C PHE A 254 8.97 -15.84 -18.50
N ALA A 255 10.01 -16.18 -19.25
CA ALA A 255 9.84 -16.81 -20.57
C ALA A 255 9.25 -18.21 -20.44
N ASP A 256 8.35 -18.54 -21.35
CA ASP A 256 7.78 -19.88 -21.46
C ASP A 256 8.29 -20.59 -22.72
N PRO A 257 8.86 -21.79 -22.61
CA PRO A 257 9.27 -22.57 -23.79
C PRO A 257 8.13 -22.86 -24.79
N LYS A 258 6.88 -22.83 -24.31
CA LYS A 258 5.67 -23.00 -25.13
C LYS A 258 5.16 -21.71 -25.76
N GLY A 259 5.83 -20.58 -25.51
CA GLY A 259 5.49 -19.27 -26.06
C GLY A 259 4.27 -18.60 -25.42
N ARG A 260 3.76 -19.10 -24.26
CA ARG A 260 2.71 -18.43 -23.52
C ARG A 260 3.24 -17.11 -22.97
N ARG A 261 2.35 -16.13 -22.85
CA ARG A 261 2.68 -14.80 -22.32
C ARG A 261 2.20 -14.66 -20.88
N VAL A 262 2.97 -13.99 -20.04
CA VAL A 262 2.55 -13.66 -18.68
C VAL A 262 1.35 -12.74 -18.75
N PHE A 263 0.28 -13.10 -18.03
CA PHE A 263 -0.94 -12.28 -17.95
C PHE A 263 -0.81 -11.14 -16.97
N ALA A 264 -0.28 -11.42 -15.77
CA ALA A 264 -0.15 -10.45 -14.71
C ALA A 264 1.03 -10.76 -13.79
N LEU A 265 1.56 -9.71 -13.17
CA LEU A 265 2.45 -9.77 -12.02
C LEU A 265 1.74 -9.10 -10.85
N TRP A 266 1.35 -9.87 -9.85
CA TRP A 266 0.68 -9.39 -8.64
C TRP A 266 1.69 -9.35 -7.49
N TRP A 267 2.19 -8.16 -7.21
CA TRP A 267 3.07 -7.91 -6.09
C TRP A 267 2.28 -7.49 -4.86
N PHE A 268 2.61 -8.08 -3.72
CA PHE A 268 2.19 -7.57 -2.43
C PHE A 268 3.43 -7.17 -1.63
N VAL A 269 3.50 -5.90 -1.23
CA VAL A 269 4.58 -5.37 -0.39
C VAL A 269 4.03 -5.12 1.01
N PHE A 270 4.67 -5.76 1.99
CA PHE A 270 4.24 -5.63 3.40
C PHE A 270 4.34 -4.17 3.88
N PRO A 271 3.38 -3.65 4.64
CA PRO A 271 2.26 -4.40 5.22
C PRO A 271 1.00 -4.45 4.35
N ASN A 272 0.76 -3.50 3.43
CA ASN A 272 -0.58 -3.27 2.90
C ASN A 272 -0.63 -2.73 1.46
N LEU A 273 0.46 -2.84 0.71
CA LEU A 273 0.53 -2.34 -0.66
C LEU A 273 0.46 -3.49 -1.66
N ALA A 274 -0.56 -3.49 -2.50
CA ALA A 274 -0.71 -4.40 -3.63
C ALA A 274 -0.49 -3.66 -4.95
N LEU A 275 0.31 -4.25 -5.84
CA LEU A 275 0.69 -3.70 -7.14
C LEU A 275 0.38 -4.74 -8.22
N SER A 276 -0.69 -4.53 -8.96
CA SER A 276 -1.13 -5.44 -10.01
C SER A 276 -0.71 -4.92 -11.37
N PHE A 277 0.36 -5.48 -11.93
CA PHE A 277 0.84 -5.14 -13.26
C PHE A 277 0.20 -6.03 -14.31
N TYR A 278 -0.27 -5.38 -15.37
CA TYR A 278 -0.91 -6.01 -16.54
C TYR A 278 -0.33 -5.41 -17.83
N PRO A 279 -0.53 -6.05 -18.98
CA PRO A 279 -0.09 -5.50 -20.28
C PRO A 279 -0.60 -4.09 -20.59
N TRP A 280 -1.73 -3.72 -20.01
CA TRP A 280 -2.37 -2.40 -20.19
C TRP A 280 -2.03 -1.38 -19.12
N GLY A 281 -1.47 -1.78 -17.97
CA GLY A 281 -1.15 -0.82 -16.91
C GLY A 281 -0.91 -1.42 -15.54
N LEU A 282 -1.00 -0.55 -14.53
CA LEU A 282 -0.84 -0.88 -13.13
C LEU A 282 -2.09 -0.48 -12.36
N SER A 283 -2.59 -1.39 -11.53
CA SER A 283 -3.50 -1.09 -10.43
C SER A 283 -2.72 -1.10 -9.11
N VAL A 284 -2.82 -0.03 -8.36
CA VAL A 284 -2.25 0.10 -7.02
C VAL A 284 -3.38 0.04 -6.01
N ASN A 285 -3.34 -0.90 -5.09
CA ASN A 285 -4.30 -1.03 -4.01
C ASN A 285 -3.60 -0.89 -2.67
N VAL A 286 -4.07 0.00 -1.81
CA VAL A 286 -3.54 0.15 -0.46
C VAL A 286 -4.66 -0.11 0.55
N TYR A 287 -4.46 -1.13 1.38
CA TYR A 287 -5.42 -1.55 2.41
C TYR A 287 -5.08 -0.91 3.75
N GLN A 288 -5.47 0.35 3.95
CA GLN A 288 -5.16 1.06 5.18
C GLN A 288 -6.18 0.72 6.28
N PRO A 289 -5.74 0.33 7.50
CA PRO A 289 -6.67 0.22 8.61
C PRO A 289 -7.31 1.58 8.92
N VAL A 290 -8.55 1.57 9.36
CA VAL A 290 -9.22 2.72 9.95
C VAL A 290 -8.89 2.73 11.44
N PRO A 291 -8.17 3.74 11.98
CA PRO A 291 -7.54 3.67 13.30
C PRO A 291 -8.48 3.43 14.48
N ASP A 292 -9.77 3.75 14.34
CA ASP A 292 -10.80 3.60 15.37
C ASP A 292 -11.77 2.45 15.10
N ARG A 293 -11.64 1.74 13.97
CA ARG A 293 -12.53 0.67 13.53
C ARG A 293 -11.78 -0.53 13.00
N ALA A 294 -11.68 -1.58 13.79
CA ALA A 294 -10.99 -2.81 13.39
C ALA A 294 -11.68 -3.59 12.25
N ASP A 295 -12.93 -3.28 11.94
CA ASP A 295 -13.77 -3.92 10.93
C ASP A 295 -13.97 -3.07 9.66
N ALA A 296 -13.13 -2.06 9.49
CA ALA A 296 -13.16 -1.20 8.32
C ALA A 296 -11.77 -1.01 7.74
N THR A 297 -11.73 -0.83 6.45
CA THR A 297 -10.51 -0.57 5.67
C THR A 297 -10.71 0.68 4.82
N ARG A 298 -9.77 1.60 4.89
CA ARG A 298 -9.66 2.68 3.92
C ARG A 298 -8.94 2.12 2.71
N PHE A 299 -9.69 1.87 1.65
CA PHE A 299 -9.19 1.35 0.40
C PHE A 299 -8.78 2.51 -0.50
N VAL A 300 -7.50 2.54 -0.88
CA VAL A 300 -6.93 3.51 -1.82
C VAL A 300 -6.62 2.79 -3.11
N TRP A 301 -7.17 3.26 -4.21
CA TRP A 301 -7.02 2.65 -5.51
C TRP A 301 -6.55 3.66 -6.54
N TYR A 302 -5.41 3.37 -7.18
CA TYR A 302 -4.90 4.15 -8.29
C TYR A 302 -4.75 3.28 -9.54
N GLN A 303 -5.06 3.85 -10.68
CA GLN A 303 -4.86 3.21 -11.98
C GLN A 303 -3.90 4.03 -12.85
N PHE A 304 -2.96 3.34 -13.45
CA PHE A 304 -1.99 3.88 -14.40
C PHE A 304 -2.07 3.08 -15.69
N ALA A 305 -2.23 3.72 -16.85
CA ALA A 305 -2.26 3.05 -18.13
C ALA A 305 -0.86 3.00 -18.76
N LEU A 306 -0.41 1.81 -19.14
CA LEU A 306 0.72 1.62 -20.07
C LEU A 306 0.27 1.80 -21.50
N ASP A 307 -0.89 1.27 -21.84
CA ASP A 307 -1.55 1.41 -23.14
C ASP A 307 -3.02 1.76 -22.94
N ARG A 308 -3.42 2.97 -23.36
CA ARG A 308 -4.79 3.47 -23.16
C ARG A 308 -5.82 2.71 -24.00
N ALA A 309 -5.43 2.21 -25.18
CA ALA A 309 -6.35 1.46 -26.04
C ALA A 309 -6.64 0.07 -25.45
N LEU A 310 -5.58 -0.64 -25.02
CA LEU A 310 -5.71 -1.92 -24.32
C LEU A 310 -6.46 -1.76 -22.99
N HIS A 311 -6.20 -0.67 -22.26
CA HIS A 311 -6.94 -0.38 -21.03
C HIS A 311 -8.43 -0.20 -21.29
N ALA A 312 -8.80 0.58 -22.30
CA ALA A 312 -10.20 0.80 -22.66
C ALA A 312 -10.90 -0.48 -23.20
N GLU A 313 -10.14 -1.36 -23.89
CA GLU A 313 -10.65 -2.66 -24.31
C GLU A 313 -10.92 -3.58 -23.13
N ARG A 314 -10.00 -3.61 -22.17
CA ARG A 314 -10.18 -4.37 -20.92
C ARG A 314 -11.42 -3.92 -20.16
N ASP A 315 -11.63 -2.61 -19.96
CA ASP A 315 -12.79 -2.09 -19.24
C ASP A 315 -14.12 -2.49 -19.88
N ARG A 316 -14.13 -2.75 -21.18
CA ARG A 316 -15.31 -3.28 -21.89
C ARG A 316 -15.51 -4.79 -21.70
N ARG A 317 -14.41 -5.56 -21.55
CA ARG A 317 -14.48 -7.02 -21.45
C ARG A 317 -14.60 -7.52 -20.01
N TRP A 318 -13.94 -6.82 -19.07
CA TRP A 318 -13.77 -7.36 -17.72
C TRP A 318 -14.07 -6.29 -16.71
N LEU A 319 -15.23 -5.97 -16.57
CA LEU A 319 -15.67 -5.03 -15.54
C LEU A 319 -14.84 -5.18 -14.28
N SER A 320 -13.77 -4.34 -14.10
CA SER A 320 -13.00 -4.31 -12.85
C SER A 320 -13.91 -4.17 -11.65
N ALA A 321 -15.01 -3.43 -11.84
CA ALA A 321 -16.09 -3.32 -10.88
C ALA A 321 -16.74 -4.67 -10.54
N GLN A 322 -16.77 -5.63 -11.47
CA GLN A 322 -17.35 -6.95 -11.19
C GLN A 322 -16.43 -7.77 -10.27
N VAL A 323 -15.14 -7.85 -10.58
CA VAL A 323 -14.14 -8.55 -9.73
C VAL A 323 -14.15 -7.96 -8.32
N ASP A 324 -14.14 -6.64 -8.21
CA ASP A 324 -14.17 -5.93 -6.92
C ASP A 324 -15.50 -6.22 -6.15
N ALA A 325 -16.63 -6.26 -6.83
CA ALA A 325 -17.92 -6.59 -6.21
C ALA A 325 -17.97 -8.05 -5.72
N GLU A 326 -17.45 -8.99 -6.52
CA GLU A 326 -17.37 -10.41 -6.16
C GLU A 326 -16.48 -10.60 -4.91
N ASP A 327 -15.33 -9.90 -4.85
CA ASP A 327 -14.44 -9.92 -3.68
C ASP A 327 -15.10 -9.30 -2.43
N VAL A 328 -15.78 -8.17 -2.58
CA VAL A 328 -16.50 -7.51 -1.47
C VAL A 328 -17.58 -8.43 -0.90
N ASP A 329 -18.34 -9.11 -1.76
CA ASP A 329 -19.37 -10.06 -1.32
C ASP A 329 -18.76 -11.26 -0.58
N ALA A 330 -17.68 -11.84 -1.11
CA ALA A 330 -16.98 -12.93 -0.47
C ALA A 330 -16.42 -12.52 0.91
N LEU A 331 -15.78 -11.36 1.02
CA LEU A 331 -15.24 -10.83 2.26
C LEU A 331 -16.33 -10.51 3.29
N ALA A 332 -17.52 -10.08 2.85
CA ALA A 332 -18.65 -9.89 3.74
C ALA A 332 -19.10 -11.21 4.39
N GLN A 333 -19.11 -12.32 3.62
CA GLN A 333 -19.39 -13.65 4.19
C GLN A 333 -18.28 -14.14 5.14
N VAL A 334 -17.01 -13.94 4.78
CA VAL A 334 -15.86 -14.23 5.66
C VAL A 334 -15.99 -13.48 6.98
N SER A 335 -16.35 -12.20 6.94
CA SER A 335 -16.54 -11.37 8.15
C SER A 335 -17.65 -11.91 9.06
N ARG A 336 -18.72 -12.48 8.49
CA ARG A 336 -19.75 -13.16 9.27
C ARG A 336 -19.23 -14.43 9.95
N GLY A 337 -18.44 -15.24 9.22
CA GLY A 337 -17.80 -16.44 9.76
C GLY A 337 -16.86 -16.14 10.92
N LEU A 338 -16.01 -15.11 10.75
CA LEU A 338 -15.07 -14.67 11.81
C LEU A 338 -15.79 -14.28 13.10
N ARG A 339 -16.96 -13.65 12.99
CA ARG A 339 -17.77 -13.19 14.15
C ARG A 339 -18.71 -14.25 14.74
N SER A 340 -18.69 -15.46 14.20
CA SER A 340 -19.58 -16.54 14.68
C SER A 340 -19.32 -16.98 16.12
N GLY A 341 -18.13 -16.71 16.65
CA GLY A 341 -17.66 -17.20 17.96
C GLY A 341 -17.17 -18.66 17.92
N PHE A 342 -17.25 -19.33 16.78
CA PHE A 342 -16.85 -20.72 16.58
C PHE A 342 -15.72 -20.89 15.55
N ALA A 343 -15.20 -19.79 15.00
CA ALA A 343 -14.16 -19.86 14.00
C ALA A 343 -12.86 -20.40 14.59
N PRO A 344 -12.38 -21.59 14.17
CA PRO A 344 -11.07 -22.08 14.56
C PRO A 344 -9.97 -21.23 13.87
N ARG A 345 -8.74 -21.40 14.32
CA ARG A 345 -7.60 -20.91 13.53
C ARG A 345 -7.54 -21.68 12.21
N PRO A 346 -7.46 -20.98 11.05
CA PRO A 346 -7.46 -21.65 9.76
C PRO A 346 -6.14 -22.40 9.52
N ARG A 347 -6.18 -23.51 8.82
CA ARG A 347 -5.01 -24.15 8.25
C ARG A 347 -4.83 -23.64 6.82
N PHE A 348 -3.60 -23.72 6.32
CA PHE A 348 -3.26 -23.33 4.96
C PHE A 348 -3.22 -24.57 4.04
N ALA A 349 -3.59 -24.38 2.78
CA ALA A 349 -3.36 -25.33 1.71
C ALA A 349 -1.92 -25.16 1.19
N PRO A 350 -0.97 -26.08 1.48
CA PRO A 350 0.46 -25.84 1.25
C PRO A 350 0.84 -25.55 -0.19
N GLN A 351 0.08 -26.08 -1.15
CA GLN A 351 0.33 -25.90 -2.59
C GLN A 351 -0.22 -24.57 -3.14
N HIS A 352 -1.10 -23.87 -2.40
CA HIS A 352 -1.84 -22.71 -2.89
C HIS A 352 -1.67 -21.46 -2.04
N GLU A 353 -1.46 -21.58 -0.72
CA GLU A 353 -1.57 -20.47 0.20
C GLU A 353 -0.23 -20.02 0.83
N GLN A 354 0.91 -20.23 0.12
CA GLN A 354 2.22 -19.78 0.60
C GLN A 354 2.27 -18.27 0.84
N ALA A 355 1.58 -17.49 0.01
CA ALA A 355 1.52 -16.04 0.15
C ALA A 355 0.72 -15.61 1.38
N ALA A 356 -0.44 -16.21 1.62
CA ALA A 356 -1.25 -15.98 2.82
C ALA A 356 -0.50 -16.44 4.09
N HIS A 357 0.15 -17.59 4.06
CA HIS A 357 0.98 -18.07 5.16
C HIS A 357 2.10 -17.08 5.51
N TRP A 358 2.87 -16.62 4.50
CA TRP A 358 3.91 -15.62 4.68
C TRP A 358 3.35 -14.35 5.35
N PHE A 359 2.19 -13.86 4.88
CA PHE A 359 1.56 -12.66 5.41
C PHE A 359 1.15 -12.84 6.88
N HIS A 360 0.50 -13.95 7.22
CA HIS A 360 0.10 -14.25 8.60
C HIS A 360 1.31 -14.33 9.54
N ARG A 361 2.41 -14.93 9.08
CA ARG A 361 3.69 -14.99 9.83
C ARG A 361 4.27 -13.61 10.03
N ALA A 362 4.32 -12.78 8.97
CA ALA A 362 4.85 -11.43 9.04
C ALA A 362 4.07 -10.58 10.05
N VAL A 363 2.73 -10.62 10.00
CA VAL A 363 1.87 -9.91 10.96
C VAL A 363 2.10 -10.43 12.38
N ALA A 364 2.10 -11.76 12.59
CA ALA A 364 2.29 -12.35 13.92
C ALA A 364 3.66 -11.95 14.52
N ARG A 365 4.71 -11.99 13.71
CA ARG A 365 6.07 -11.59 14.13
C ARG A 365 6.10 -10.12 14.57
N GLU A 366 5.56 -9.20 13.77
CA GLU A 366 5.62 -7.77 14.08
C GLU A 366 4.72 -7.37 15.28
N VAL A 367 3.61 -8.08 15.50
CA VAL A 367 2.66 -7.78 16.59
C VAL A 367 3.08 -8.37 17.91
N PHE A 368 3.82 -9.50 17.90
CA PHE A 368 4.09 -10.30 19.13
C PHE A 368 5.59 -10.53 19.41
N SER A 369 6.50 -9.91 18.62
CA SER A 369 7.95 -9.91 18.90
C SER A 369 8.36 -9.01 20.06
#